data_cbba203b21b42733fefc355b08233004
#
_entry.id   cbba203b21b42733fefc355b08233004
#
_cell.length_a   1.000
_cell.length_b   1.000
_cell.length_c   1.000
_cell.angle_alpha   90.00
_cell.angle_beta   90.00
_cell.angle_gamma   90.00
#
_symmetry.space_group_name_H-M   'P 1'
#
loop_
_entity.id
_entity.type
_entity.pdbx_description
1 polymer ?
#
loop_
_entity_poly.entity_id
_entity_poly.type
_entity_poly.pdbx_seq_one_letter_code
_entity_poly.pdbx_strand_id
1 'polypeptide(L)'
;SFTQRAGIAALRGPQEPVERMVAEFRRRRDAFCDGLNAIPGIRCARPGGAFYAFANVSGIGRSSKELADYLLSEAGVACLNGGAFGTYGEGYLRFSYANSYENLMQAVERIHCSIKRLT
;
A
#
# COMPACT_ATOMS: atom_id res chain seq x y z
N SER A 1 25.11 3.45 -26.69
CA SER A 1 25.02 2.38 -25.72
C SER A 1 23.69 1.63 -25.85
N PHE A 2 23.61 0.41 -25.35
CA PHE A 2 22.38 -0.40 -25.39
C PHE A 2 21.27 0.21 -24.52
N THR A 3 21.60 0.86 -23.41
CA THR A 3 20.64 1.56 -22.54
C THR A 3 19.92 2.71 -23.27
N GLN A 4 20.66 3.49 -24.07
CA GLN A 4 20.04 4.56 -24.86
C GLN A 4 19.10 4.00 -25.93
N ARG A 5 19.47 2.90 -26.59
CA ARG A 5 18.60 2.22 -27.57
C ARG A 5 17.36 1.63 -26.90
N ALA A 6 17.48 1.05 -25.72
CA ALA A 6 16.35 0.58 -24.91
C ALA A 6 15.40 1.74 -24.53
N GLY A 7 15.95 2.88 -24.13
CA GLY A 7 15.17 4.11 -23.86
C GLY A 7 14.39 4.60 -25.07
N ILE A 8 15.02 4.62 -26.25
CA ILE A 8 14.35 4.99 -27.50
C ILE A 8 13.20 4.02 -27.82
N ALA A 9 13.46 2.70 -27.67
CA ALA A 9 12.43 1.68 -27.91
C ALA A 9 11.26 1.82 -26.94
N ALA A 10 11.53 2.09 -25.66
CA ALA A 10 10.49 2.30 -24.66
C ALA A 10 9.62 3.52 -24.93
N LEU A 11 10.22 4.63 -25.40
CA LEU A 11 9.49 5.87 -25.65
C LEU A 11 8.75 5.88 -27.01
N ARG A 12 9.29 5.19 -28.02
CA ARG A 12 8.73 5.18 -29.39
C ARG A 12 7.93 3.92 -29.72
N GLY A 13 8.10 2.88 -28.92
CA GLY A 13 7.40 1.61 -29.09
C GLY A 13 5.93 1.67 -28.66
N PRO A 14 5.21 0.55 -28.85
CA PRO A 14 3.81 0.44 -28.42
C PRO A 14 3.66 0.71 -26.94
N GLN A 15 2.62 1.47 -26.53
CA GLN A 15 2.35 1.84 -25.15
C GLN A 15 1.29 0.94 -24.48
N GLU A 16 0.62 0.08 -25.21
CA GLU A 16 -0.42 -0.82 -24.69
C GLU A 16 0.03 -1.70 -23.52
N PRO A 17 1.30 -2.20 -23.46
CA PRO A 17 1.76 -2.92 -22.28
C PRO A 17 1.77 -2.05 -21.01
N VAL A 18 2.13 -0.76 -21.14
CA VAL A 18 2.10 0.20 -20.04
C VAL A 18 0.66 0.48 -19.60
N GLU A 19 -0.24 0.70 -20.56
CA GLU A 19 -1.66 0.94 -20.29
C GLU A 19 -2.30 -0.23 -19.55
N ARG A 20 -2.03 -1.46 -19.96
CA ARG A 20 -2.50 -2.68 -19.25
C ARG A 20 -1.95 -2.76 -17.84
N MET A 21 -0.65 -2.46 -17.65
CA MET A 21 -0.04 -2.43 -16.32
C MET A 21 -0.69 -1.36 -15.43
N VAL A 22 -0.91 -0.16 -15.94
CA VAL A 22 -1.57 0.93 -15.21
C VAL A 22 -3.00 0.56 -14.84
N ALA A 23 -3.76 -0.07 -15.73
CA ALA A 23 -5.11 -0.52 -15.45
C ALA A 23 -5.14 -1.56 -14.30
N GLU A 24 -4.20 -2.52 -14.30
CA GLU A 24 -4.09 -3.50 -13.23
C GLU A 24 -3.68 -2.86 -11.89
N PHE A 25 -2.71 -1.94 -11.89
CA PHE A 25 -2.36 -1.20 -10.67
C PHE A 25 -3.51 -0.36 -10.14
N ARG A 26 -4.31 0.24 -11.02
CA ARG A 26 -5.52 0.98 -10.62
C ARG A 26 -6.52 0.08 -9.93
N ARG A 27 -6.79 -1.10 -10.49
CA ARG A 27 -7.68 -2.11 -9.89
C ARG A 27 -7.20 -2.52 -8.50
N ARG A 28 -5.90 -2.80 -8.35
CA ARG A 28 -5.29 -3.18 -7.05
C ARG A 28 -5.35 -2.03 -6.05
N ARG A 29 -5.00 -0.82 -6.47
CA ARG A 29 -5.09 0.39 -5.65
C ARG A 29 -6.49 0.57 -5.08
N ASP A 30 -7.49 0.55 -5.95
CA ASP A 30 -8.86 0.85 -5.55
C ASP A 30 -9.36 -0.21 -4.55
N ALA A 31 -9.19 -1.49 -4.85
CA ALA A 31 -9.59 -2.57 -3.95
C ALA A 31 -8.84 -2.53 -2.60
N PHE A 32 -7.53 -2.27 -2.63
CA PHE A 32 -6.73 -2.23 -1.41
C PHE A 32 -7.07 -1.02 -0.53
N CYS A 33 -7.21 0.17 -1.13
CA CYS A 33 -7.61 1.37 -0.40
C CYS A 33 -9.02 1.25 0.18
N ASP A 34 -9.97 0.69 -0.58
CA ASP A 34 -11.34 0.46 -0.09
C ASP A 34 -11.34 -0.56 1.05
N GLY A 35 -10.56 -1.63 0.93
CA GLY A 35 -10.38 -2.61 2.00
C GLY A 35 -9.81 -2.01 3.28
N LEU A 36 -8.77 -1.17 3.18
CA LEU A 36 -8.22 -0.46 4.34
C LEU A 36 -9.22 0.50 4.96
N ASN A 37 -9.99 1.25 4.14
CA ASN A 37 -11.01 2.18 4.62
C ASN A 37 -12.21 1.50 5.30
N ALA A 38 -12.44 0.22 5.05
CA ALA A 38 -13.45 -0.57 5.74
C ALA A 38 -13.04 -0.97 7.17
N ILE A 39 -11.76 -0.79 7.55
CA ILE A 39 -11.25 -1.12 8.88
C ILE A 39 -11.44 0.10 9.80
N PRO A 40 -12.16 -0.04 10.93
CA PRO A 40 -12.31 1.06 11.90
C PRO A 40 -10.96 1.59 12.37
N GLY A 41 -10.81 2.92 12.39
CA GLY A 41 -9.57 3.59 12.80
C GLY A 41 -8.53 3.77 11.70
N ILE A 42 -8.78 3.26 10.49
CA ILE A 42 -7.91 3.45 9.32
C ILE A 42 -8.58 4.37 8.31
N ARG A 43 -7.81 5.31 7.73
CA ARG A 43 -8.23 6.16 6.62
C ARG A 43 -7.12 6.21 5.58
N CYS A 44 -7.42 5.81 4.36
CA CYS A 44 -6.49 5.77 3.26
C CYS A 44 -7.02 6.58 2.07
N ALA A 45 -6.37 7.69 1.75
CA ALA A 45 -6.64 8.42 0.51
C ALA A 45 -6.13 7.60 -0.68
N ARG A 46 -6.88 7.59 -1.78
CA ARG A 46 -6.43 6.93 -3.02
C ARG A 46 -5.28 7.74 -3.65
N PRO A 47 -4.07 7.17 -3.78
CA PRO A 47 -2.95 7.88 -4.40
C PRO A 47 -3.19 8.07 -5.90
N GLY A 48 -2.76 9.22 -6.43
CA GLY A 48 -2.85 9.53 -7.87
C GLY A 48 -1.79 8.82 -8.71
N GLY A 49 -0.77 8.24 -8.08
CA GLY A 49 0.35 7.58 -8.77
C GLY A 49 1.15 6.67 -7.84
N ALA A 50 2.27 6.15 -8.33
CA ALA A 50 3.09 5.14 -7.66
C ALA A 50 2.30 3.85 -7.35
N PHE A 51 2.82 3.02 -6.45
CA PHE A 51 2.21 1.78 -5.98
C PHE A 51 2.22 1.69 -4.45
N TYR A 52 2.18 2.85 -3.77
CA TYR A 52 2.14 2.95 -2.32
C TYR A 52 0.82 3.54 -1.85
N ALA A 53 0.23 2.92 -0.84
CA ALA A 53 -0.86 3.46 -0.04
C ALA A 53 -0.27 3.98 1.28
N PHE A 54 -0.56 5.24 1.63
CA PHE A 54 -0.12 5.87 2.87
C PHE A 54 -1.34 6.10 3.75
N ALA A 55 -1.62 5.12 4.61
CA ALA A 55 -2.84 5.06 5.40
C ALA A 55 -2.67 5.73 6.76
N ASN A 56 -3.54 6.65 7.11
CA ASN A 56 -3.64 7.18 8.46
C ASN A 56 -4.23 6.12 9.39
N VAL A 57 -3.54 5.84 10.49
CA VAL A 57 -3.89 4.81 11.49
C VAL A 57 -4.02 5.40 12.90
N SER A 58 -4.03 6.72 13.04
CA SER A 58 -4.12 7.40 14.32
C SER A 58 -5.39 7.05 15.11
N GLY A 59 -6.46 6.66 14.42
CA GLY A 59 -7.70 6.21 15.04
C GLY A 59 -7.59 4.88 15.80
N ILE A 60 -6.48 4.15 15.68
CA ILE A 60 -6.24 2.89 16.41
C ILE A 60 -5.65 3.15 17.82
N GLY A 61 -5.09 4.34 18.04
CA GLY A 61 -4.57 4.74 19.35
C GLY A 61 -3.21 4.13 19.71
N ARG A 62 -2.42 3.71 18.71
CA ARG A 62 -1.03 3.24 18.86
C ARG A 62 -0.11 4.03 17.95
N SER A 63 1.19 4.09 18.32
CA SER A 63 2.18 4.69 17.44
C SER A 63 2.32 3.89 16.14
N SER A 64 2.70 4.56 15.06
CA SER A 64 2.85 3.92 13.76
C SER A 64 3.91 2.81 13.78
N LYS A 65 4.96 2.97 14.61
CA LYS A 65 6.00 1.95 14.77
C LYS A 65 5.46 0.70 15.48
N GLU A 66 4.80 0.85 16.62
CA GLU A 66 4.21 -0.27 17.38
C GLU A 66 3.20 -1.03 16.52
N LEU A 67 2.39 -0.30 15.75
CA LEU A 67 1.40 -0.94 14.88
C LEU A 67 2.05 -1.67 13.71
N ALA A 68 3.11 -1.13 13.11
CA ALA A 68 3.85 -1.82 12.05
C ALA A 68 4.48 -3.13 12.55
N ASP A 69 5.13 -3.09 13.73
CA ASP A 69 5.73 -4.26 14.36
C ASP A 69 4.66 -5.32 14.71
N TYR A 70 3.51 -4.89 15.25
CA TYR A 70 2.38 -5.73 15.57
C TYR A 70 1.79 -6.42 14.32
N LEU A 71 1.57 -5.67 13.24
CA LEU A 71 1.02 -6.25 12.01
C LEU A 71 2.00 -7.25 11.38
N LEU A 72 3.29 -7.04 11.52
CA LEU A 72 4.30 -7.99 11.05
C LEU A 72 4.26 -9.29 11.87
N SER A 73 4.24 -9.19 13.20
CA SER A 73 4.28 -10.36 14.09
C SER A 73 2.98 -11.14 14.12
N GLU A 74 1.83 -10.44 14.21
CA GLU A 74 0.53 -11.06 14.47
C GLU A 74 -0.31 -11.30 13.21
N ALA A 75 -0.12 -10.48 12.18
CA ALA A 75 -0.84 -10.60 10.91
C ALA A 75 0.02 -11.17 9.78
N GLY A 76 1.34 -11.20 9.93
CA GLY A 76 2.26 -11.54 8.85
C GLY A 76 2.18 -10.55 7.69
N VAL A 77 1.88 -9.28 7.98
CA VAL A 77 1.76 -8.20 6.99
C VAL A 77 2.88 -7.18 7.22
N ALA A 78 3.81 -7.11 6.27
CA ALA A 78 4.90 -6.16 6.29
C ALA A 78 4.44 -4.80 5.77
N CYS A 79 4.69 -3.76 6.55
CA CYS A 79 4.50 -2.35 6.18
C CYS A 79 5.56 -1.49 6.84
N LEU A 80 5.69 -0.25 6.41
CA LEU A 80 6.65 0.69 7.00
C LEU A 80 5.90 1.74 7.83
N ASN A 81 6.43 2.03 9.02
CA ASN A 81 5.92 3.13 9.82
C ASN A 81 6.20 4.46 9.12
N GLY A 82 5.24 5.37 9.17
CA GLY A 82 5.34 6.66 8.49
C GLY A 82 6.41 7.58 9.08
N GLY A 83 6.73 7.44 10.37
CA GLY A 83 7.79 8.20 11.02
C GLY A 83 9.17 8.03 10.37
N ALA A 84 9.42 6.91 9.67
CA ALA A 84 10.62 6.70 8.87
C ALA A 84 10.74 7.68 7.69
N PHE A 85 9.66 8.37 7.31
CA PHE A 85 9.60 9.35 6.21
C PHE A 85 9.55 10.80 6.70
N GLY A 86 9.77 11.03 7.97
CA GLY A 86 9.81 12.34 8.61
C GLY A 86 8.72 12.53 9.66
N THR A 87 8.81 13.64 10.39
CA THR A 87 7.96 13.94 11.55
C THR A 87 6.46 13.92 11.25
N TYR A 88 6.07 14.37 10.06
CA TYR A 88 4.67 14.39 9.62
C TYR A 88 4.13 13.01 9.21
N GLY A 89 4.99 12.00 9.15
CA GLY A 89 4.61 10.63 8.86
C GLY A 89 4.12 9.84 10.07
N GLU A 90 4.25 10.37 11.29
CA GLU A 90 3.71 9.69 12.48
C GLU A 90 2.18 9.59 12.39
N GLY A 91 1.64 8.46 12.84
CA GLY A 91 0.23 8.13 12.67
C GLY A 91 -0.13 7.56 11.29
N TYR A 92 0.86 7.26 10.45
CA TYR A 92 0.67 6.65 9.14
C TYR A 92 1.44 5.35 8.97
N LEU A 93 0.91 4.45 8.15
CA LEU A 93 1.59 3.26 7.65
C LEU A 93 1.69 3.31 6.13
N ARG A 94 2.87 2.98 5.59
CA ARG A 94 3.07 2.83 4.16
C ARG A 94 2.98 1.37 3.74
N PHE A 95 2.03 1.07 2.89
CA PHE A 95 1.87 -0.22 2.24
C PHE A 95 2.27 -0.15 0.77
N SER A 96 2.74 -1.26 0.20
CA SER A 96 2.91 -1.40 -1.24
C SER A 96 1.79 -2.29 -1.80
N TYR A 97 1.11 -1.84 -2.86
CA TYR A 97 0.16 -2.68 -3.59
C TYR A 97 0.75 -3.28 -4.89
N ALA A 98 2.08 -3.29 -4.99
CA ALA A 98 2.81 -4.03 -6.03
C ALA A 98 2.88 -5.53 -5.69
N ASN A 99 1.72 -6.18 -5.61
CA ASN A 99 1.56 -7.59 -5.28
C ASN A 99 0.32 -8.13 -6.03
N SER A 100 0.08 -9.45 -5.99
CA SER A 100 -1.14 -10.01 -6.59
C SER A 100 -2.40 -9.48 -5.89
N TYR A 101 -3.50 -9.45 -6.62
CA TYR A 101 -4.79 -9.01 -6.07
C TYR A 101 -5.20 -9.86 -4.87
N GLU A 102 -5.02 -11.17 -4.98
CA GLU A 102 -5.36 -12.16 -3.95
C GLU A 102 -4.57 -11.92 -2.66
N ASN A 103 -3.25 -11.70 -2.77
CA ASN A 103 -2.40 -11.40 -1.62
C ASN A 103 -2.79 -10.07 -0.96
N LEU A 104 -3.18 -9.07 -1.75
CA LEU A 104 -3.63 -7.79 -1.20
C LEU A 104 -4.93 -7.94 -0.42
N MET A 105 -5.89 -8.69 -0.93
CA MET A 105 -7.16 -8.94 -0.22
C MET A 105 -6.93 -9.78 1.04
N GLN A 106 -6.06 -10.78 0.98
CA GLN A 106 -5.67 -11.55 2.15
C GLN A 106 -4.98 -10.66 3.21
N ALA A 107 -4.12 -9.73 2.79
CA ALA A 107 -3.49 -8.78 3.70
C ALA A 107 -4.53 -7.88 4.40
N VAL A 108 -5.51 -7.35 3.66
CA VAL A 108 -6.60 -6.54 4.23
C VAL A 108 -7.38 -7.34 5.29
N GLU A 109 -7.72 -8.58 5.00
CA GLU A 109 -8.44 -9.45 5.95
C GLU A 109 -7.62 -9.70 7.22
N ARG A 110 -6.33 -10.01 7.07
CA ARG A 110 -5.42 -10.23 8.20
C ARG A 110 -5.25 -8.97 9.06
N ILE A 111 -5.10 -7.79 8.43
CA ILE A 111 -5.06 -6.51 9.14
C ILE A 111 -6.36 -6.31 9.92
N HIS A 112 -7.52 -6.48 9.28
CA HIS A 112 -8.82 -6.31 9.92
C HIS A 112 -8.98 -7.22 11.15
N CYS A 113 -8.68 -8.51 11.01
CA CYS A 113 -8.76 -9.46 12.11
C CYS A 113 -7.80 -9.11 13.25
N SER A 114 -6.60 -8.63 12.93
CA SER A 114 -5.60 -8.25 13.94
C SER A 114 -5.98 -6.96 14.68
N ILE A 115 -6.49 -5.95 13.96
CA ILE A 115 -6.96 -4.71 14.58
C ILE A 115 -8.14 -4.98 15.53
N LYS A 116 -9.07 -5.84 15.17
CA LYS A 116 -10.18 -6.26 16.07
C LYS A 116 -9.71 -6.87 17.40
N ARG A 117 -8.53 -7.45 17.43
CA ARG A 117 -7.95 -8.03 18.67
C ARG A 117 -7.26 -6.98 19.55
N LEU A 118 -7.01 -5.79 19.02
CA LEU A 118 -6.41 -4.68 19.77
C LEU A 118 -7.46 -3.78 20.44
N THR A 119 -8.68 -3.79 19.93
CA THR A 119 -9.83 -3.02 20.46
C THR A 119 -10.74 -3.89 21.28
#